data_4369000e57450736536aa47c931699cc
#
_entry.id   4369000e57450736536aa47c931699cc
#
_cell.length_a   1.000
_cell.length_b   1.000
_cell.length_c   1.000
_cell.angle_alpha   90.00
_cell.angle_beta   90.00
_cell.angle_gamma   90.00
#
_symmetry.space_group_name_H-M   'P 1'
#
loop_
_entity.id
_entity.type
_entity.pdbx_description
1 polymer ?
#
loop_
_entity_poly.entity_id
_entity_poly.type
_entity_poly.pdbx_seq_one_letter_code
_entity_poly.pdbx_strand_id
1 'polypeptide(L)'
;QIGDVISFASALPSGVTSSYNSGSGVMTVTGVMTPTQFEDMLQSIQFNTTSNVNNTDRIISVTAGAAIANTNGHYYEYVPGSYTWAQAKSAAEQRTYFGLQGYLATITTQTENEFVRSKLSADAWVGGSDDFNHIYNVGSTTKKYSSQSAAEGKWHWVTGPESGQQFSNGNGSPVTSSGMYANWNGGEPNNSGGSEHYLQFYSTGFSNGGWNDLPASSSLAYVVEYGGQSSDLTCLVFSDN
;
A
#
# COMPACT_ATOMS: atom_id res chain seq x y z
N GLN A 1 -16.15 13.28 -9.81
CA GLN A 1 -17.03 14.36 -9.32
C GLN A 1 -18.49 13.95 -9.53
N ILE A 2 -19.42 14.59 -8.81
CA ILE A 2 -20.85 14.33 -9.00
C ILE A 2 -21.24 14.63 -10.46
N GLY A 3 -21.84 13.65 -11.13
CA GLY A 3 -22.25 13.75 -12.54
C GLY A 3 -21.24 13.20 -13.54
N ASP A 4 -20.05 12.82 -13.11
CA ASP A 4 -19.06 12.15 -13.98
C ASP A 4 -19.40 10.65 -14.07
N VAL A 5 -19.35 10.09 -15.27
CA VAL A 5 -19.64 8.66 -15.55
C VAL A 5 -18.62 8.11 -16.52
N ILE A 6 -18.03 6.96 -16.17
CA ILE A 6 -17.22 6.15 -17.08
C ILE A 6 -18.10 5.02 -17.62
N SER A 7 -18.07 4.78 -18.91
CA SER A 7 -18.81 3.71 -19.59
C SER A 7 -17.97 3.14 -20.74
N PHE A 8 -18.50 2.12 -21.41
CA PHE A 8 -17.89 1.54 -22.60
C PHE A 8 -18.78 1.80 -23.82
N ALA A 9 -18.17 2.17 -24.95
CA ALA A 9 -18.86 2.33 -26.22
C ALA A 9 -19.28 1.00 -26.83
N SER A 10 -18.55 -0.06 -26.52
CA SER A 10 -18.77 -1.42 -27.03
C SER A 10 -19.19 -2.37 -25.92
N ALA A 11 -19.86 -3.45 -26.28
CA ALA A 11 -20.16 -4.54 -25.34
C ALA A 11 -18.88 -5.21 -24.87
N LEU A 12 -18.83 -5.52 -23.58
CA LEU A 12 -17.71 -6.26 -23.01
C LEU A 12 -17.68 -7.72 -23.53
N PRO A 13 -16.50 -8.35 -23.60
CA PRO A 13 -16.39 -9.76 -23.99
C PRO A 13 -17.22 -10.66 -23.08
N SER A 14 -17.61 -11.83 -23.62
CA SER A 14 -18.39 -12.82 -22.85
C SER A 14 -17.63 -13.25 -21.59
N GLY A 15 -18.32 -13.25 -20.45
CA GLY A 15 -17.72 -13.58 -19.13
C GLY A 15 -17.01 -12.40 -18.47
N VAL A 16 -16.96 -11.23 -19.09
CA VAL A 16 -16.45 -9.99 -18.50
C VAL A 16 -17.62 -9.13 -18.02
N THR A 17 -17.52 -8.67 -16.79
CA THR A 17 -18.52 -7.80 -16.15
C THR A 17 -17.92 -6.48 -15.75
N SER A 18 -18.72 -5.42 -15.69
CA SER A 18 -18.29 -4.13 -15.16
C SER A 18 -19.29 -3.59 -14.14
N SER A 19 -18.77 -2.83 -13.18
CA SER A 19 -19.59 -2.05 -12.24
C SER A 19 -18.97 -0.67 -12.07
N TYR A 20 -19.81 0.36 -12.02
CA TYR A 20 -19.38 1.75 -11.80
C TYR A 20 -19.92 2.26 -10.47
N ASN A 21 -19.04 2.76 -9.62
CA ASN A 21 -19.39 3.43 -8.37
C ASN A 21 -19.35 4.94 -8.59
N SER A 22 -20.52 5.57 -8.70
CA SER A 22 -20.64 7.02 -8.92
C SER A 22 -20.16 7.89 -7.75
N GLY A 23 -20.10 7.33 -6.53
CA GLY A 23 -19.61 8.04 -5.36
C GLY A 23 -18.09 8.17 -5.33
N SER A 24 -17.38 7.13 -5.76
CA SER A 24 -15.90 7.10 -5.83
C SER A 24 -15.34 7.41 -7.23
N GLY A 25 -16.20 7.39 -8.27
CA GLY A 25 -15.75 7.52 -9.66
C GLY A 25 -15.00 6.31 -10.21
N VAL A 26 -15.09 5.15 -9.54
CA VAL A 26 -14.35 3.94 -9.90
C VAL A 26 -15.20 3.02 -10.77
N MET A 27 -14.70 2.67 -11.95
CA MET A 27 -15.18 1.57 -12.79
C MET A 27 -14.33 0.32 -12.49
N THR A 28 -14.98 -0.76 -12.09
CA THR A 28 -14.34 -2.06 -11.91
C THR A 28 -14.75 -2.98 -13.04
N VAL A 29 -13.79 -3.62 -13.70
CA VAL A 29 -14.00 -4.65 -14.71
C VAL A 29 -13.41 -5.96 -14.21
N THR A 30 -14.19 -7.04 -14.30
CA THR A 30 -13.79 -8.37 -13.82
C THR A 30 -14.08 -9.41 -14.90
N GLY A 31 -13.12 -10.27 -15.17
CA GLY A 31 -13.23 -11.37 -16.12
C GLY A 31 -11.89 -11.69 -16.77
N VAL A 32 -11.87 -12.74 -17.60
CA VAL A 32 -10.69 -13.16 -18.36
C VAL A 32 -10.80 -12.60 -19.77
N MET A 33 -9.75 -11.92 -20.23
CA MET A 33 -9.66 -11.32 -21.57
C MET A 33 -8.35 -11.70 -22.23
N THR A 34 -8.34 -11.84 -23.53
CA THR A 34 -7.11 -11.87 -24.32
C THR A 34 -6.48 -10.47 -24.36
N PRO A 35 -5.18 -10.32 -24.66
CA PRO A 35 -4.56 -9.01 -24.81
C PRO A 35 -5.31 -8.09 -25.77
N THR A 36 -5.73 -8.61 -26.94
CA THR A 36 -6.49 -7.83 -27.92
C THR A 36 -7.85 -7.38 -27.38
N GLN A 37 -8.58 -8.27 -26.69
CA GLN A 37 -9.87 -7.91 -26.07
C GLN A 37 -9.70 -6.82 -24.98
N PHE A 38 -8.59 -6.87 -24.26
CA PHE A 38 -8.25 -5.86 -23.24
C PHE A 38 -7.94 -4.50 -23.91
N GLU A 39 -7.17 -4.49 -24.99
CA GLU A 39 -6.90 -3.28 -25.80
C GLU A 39 -8.16 -2.69 -26.37
N ASP A 40 -9.02 -3.50 -27.00
CA ASP A 40 -10.31 -3.07 -27.55
C ASP A 40 -11.23 -2.48 -26.47
N MET A 41 -11.27 -3.09 -25.31
CA MET A 41 -12.01 -2.59 -24.14
C MET A 41 -11.48 -1.21 -23.71
N LEU A 42 -10.17 -1.04 -23.57
CA LEU A 42 -9.56 0.25 -23.21
C LEU A 42 -9.89 1.35 -24.22
N GLN A 43 -9.83 1.04 -25.51
CA GLN A 43 -10.19 1.98 -26.59
C GLN A 43 -11.68 2.34 -26.60
N SER A 44 -12.52 1.49 -26.01
CA SER A 44 -13.97 1.73 -25.93
C SER A 44 -14.41 2.55 -24.71
N ILE A 45 -13.47 2.92 -23.82
CA ILE A 45 -13.79 3.72 -22.63
C ILE A 45 -14.33 5.10 -23.06
N GLN A 46 -15.45 5.47 -22.50
CA GLN A 46 -16.08 6.78 -22.67
C GLN A 46 -16.21 7.48 -21.33
N PHE A 47 -15.88 8.74 -21.31
CA PHE A 47 -16.15 9.64 -20.20
C PHE A 47 -17.31 10.57 -20.55
N ASN A 48 -18.31 10.63 -19.69
CA ASN A 48 -19.44 11.53 -19.81
C ASN A 48 -19.60 12.31 -18.51
N THR A 49 -20.02 13.56 -18.61
CA THR A 49 -20.39 14.37 -17.44
C THR A 49 -21.72 15.08 -17.70
N THR A 50 -22.57 15.06 -16.69
CA THR A 50 -23.81 15.85 -16.69
C THR A 50 -23.63 17.21 -16.02
N SER A 51 -22.43 17.49 -15.50
CA SER A 51 -22.11 18.73 -14.79
C SER A 51 -21.65 19.81 -15.77
N ASN A 52 -22.45 20.87 -15.91
CA ASN A 52 -22.13 22.04 -16.75
C ASN A 52 -21.18 23.04 -16.09
N VAL A 53 -20.64 22.75 -14.92
CA VAL A 53 -20.04 23.79 -14.05
C VAL A 53 -18.52 23.76 -13.95
N ASN A 54 -17.80 22.80 -14.51
CA ASN A 54 -16.37 22.73 -14.33
C ASN A 54 -15.61 22.30 -15.59
N ASN A 55 -14.87 23.24 -16.14
CA ASN A 55 -13.82 23.03 -17.16
C ASN A 55 -12.50 22.57 -16.51
N THR A 56 -12.55 21.76 -15.45
CA THR A 56 -11.34 21.21 -14.84
C THR A 56 -10.99 19.89 -15.51
N ASP A 57 -9.69 19.70 -15.78
CA ASP A 57 -9.17 18.46 -16.31
C ASP A 57 -9.57 17.26 -15.46
N ARG A 58 -9.80 16.14 -16.09
CA ARG A 58 -10.09 14.85 -15.45
C ARG A 58 -8.94 13.91 -15.72
N ILE A 59 -8.39 13.33 -14.67
CA ILE A 59 -7.40 12.25 -14.77
C ILE A 59 -8.16 10.94 -14.69
N ILE A 60 -8.09 10.13 -15.74
CA ILE A 60 -8.60 8.76 -15.74
C ILE A 60 -7.41 7.84 -15.59
N SER A 61 -7.35 7.15 -14.45
CA SER A 61 -6.32 6.14 -14.20
C SER A 61 -6.88 4.76 -14.48
N VAL A 62 -6.18 3.99 -15.32
CA VAL A 62 -6.52 2.60 -15.61
C VAL A 62 -5.51 1.70 -14.90
N THR A 63 -6.00 0.83 -14.04
CA THR A 63 -5.20 -0.13 -13.29
C THR A 63 -5.50 -1.53 -13.77
N ALA A 64 -4.49 -2.23 -14.27
CA ALA A 64 -4.60 -3.63 -14.65
C ALA A 64 -3.66 -4.48 -13.78
N GLY A 65 -4.20 -5.50 -13.14
CA GLY A 65 -3.40 -6.43 -12.31
C GLY A 65 -3.84 -6.49 -10.86
N ALA A 66 -2.97 -7.03 -10.01
CA ALA A 66 -3.24 -7.29 -8.60
C ALA A 66 -3.12 -6.03 -7.72
N ALA A 67 -2.43 -4.99 -8.16
CA ALA A 67 -2.28 -3.74 -7.42
C ALA A 67 -3.49 -2.81 -7.62
N ILE A 68 -3.96 -2.21 -6.53
CA ILE A 68 -5.17 -1.39 -6.50
C ILE A 68 -4.80 0.01 -5.98
N ALA A 69 -5.25 1.06 -6.70
CA ALA A 69 -5.01 2.43 -6.31
C ALA A 69 -5.77 2.83 -5.04
N ASN A 70 -5.13 3.63 -4.20
CA ASN A 70 -5.73 4.33 -3.07
C ASN A 70 -5.86 5.84 -3.38
N THR A 71 -6.60 6.54 -2.54
CA THR A 71 -6.83 8.00 -2.65
C THR A 71 -5.57 8.86 -2.41
N ASN A 72 -4.51 8.28 -1.83
CA ASN A 72 -3.19 8.93 -1.69
C ASN A 72 -2.35 8.93 -2.98
N GLY A 73 -2.84 8.30 -4.06
CA GLY A 73 -2.12 8.17 -5.33
C GLY A 73 -1.16 6.97 -5.39
N HIS A 74 -1.08 6.17 -4.34
CA HIS A 74 -0.27 4.96 -4.30
C HIS A 74 -1.10 3.72 -4.68
N TYR A 75 -0.41 2.66 -5.08
CA TYR A 75 -1.00 1.37 -5.40
C TYR A 75 -0.55 0.33 -4.38
N TYR A 76 -1.45 -0.59 -4.03
CA TYR A 76 -1.22 -1.62 -3.04
C TYR A 76 -1.52 -2.99 -3.60
N GLU A 77 -0.63 -3.95 -3.37
CA GLU A 77 -0.79 -5.34 -3.79
C GLU A 77 -0.63 -6.26 -2.59
N TYR A 78 -1.66 -7.06 -2.29
CA TYR A 78 -1.54 -8.17 -1.34
C TYR A 78 -0.93 -9.38 -2.04
N VAL A 79 0.17 -9.88 -1.52
CA VAL A 79 0.87 -11.07 -2.06
C VAL A 79 0.71 -12.22 -1.08
N PRO A 80 -0.13 -13.22 -1.41
CA PRO A 80 -0.32 -14.39 -0.56
C PRO A 80 0.93 -15.25 -0.54
N GLY A 81 1.11 -16.01 0.54
CA GLY A 81 2.23 -16.94 0.67
C GLY A 81 2.75 -16.98 2.10
N SER A 82 3.93 -17.54 2.26
CA SER A 82 4.60 -17.76 3.54
C SER A 82 6.06 -17.27 3.39
N TYR A 83 6.31 -16.04 3.79
CA TYR A 83 7.60 -15.36 3.66
C TYR A 83 8.05 -14.87 5.02
N THR A 84 9.33 -15.02 5.35
CA THR A 84 9.92 -14.23 6.43
C THR A 84 9.90 -12.75 6.07
N TRP A 85 10.00 -11.85 7.06
CA TRP A 85 9.99 -10.42 6.77
C TRP A 85 11.10 -9.99 5.79
N ALA A 86 12.31 -10.55 5.94
CA ALA A 86 13.43 -10.27 5.03
C ALA A 86 13.17 -10.76 3.59
N GLN A 87 12.53 -11.93 3.44
CA GLN A 87 12.13 -12.44 2.14
C GLN A 87 11.04 -11.57 1.51
N ALA A 88 10.05 -11.18 2.30
CA ALA A 88 8.97 -10.30 1.87
C ALA A 88 9.51 -8.94 1.41
N LYS A 89 10.41 -8.32 2.19
CA LYS A 89 11.09 -7.07 1.83
C LYS A 89 11.82 -7.20 0.50
N SER A 90 12.68 -8.21 0.36
CA SER A 90 13.43 -8.44 -0.87
C SER A 90 12.52 -8.70 -2.08
N ALA A 91 11.43 -9.46 -1.89
CA ALA A 91 10.48 -9.75 -2.95
C ALA A 91 9.68 -8.51 -3.36
N ALA A 92 9.28 -7.65 -2.41
CA ALA A 92 8.61 -6.39 -2.69
C ALA A 92 9.52 -5.45 -3.51
N GLU A 93 10.79 -5.34 -3.13
CA GLU A 93 11.79 -4.50 -3.81
C GLU A 93 12.15 -4.99 -5.23
N GLN A 94 11.78 -6.21 -5.61
CA GLN A 94 11.95 -6.73 -6.97
C GLN A 94 10.71 -6.51 -7.85
N ARG A 95 9.61 -6.03 -7.27
CA ARG A 95 8.38 -5.78 -8.01
C ARG A 95 8.36 -4.37 -8.58
N THR A 96 7.74 -4.24 -9.73
CA THR A 96 7.44 -2.94 -10.34
C THR A 96 5.99 -2.91 -10.81
N TYR A 97 5.37 -1.74 -10.76
CA TYR A 97 4.01 -1.52 -11.23
C TYR A 97 3.94 -0.18 -11.95
N PHE A 98 3.62 -0.16 -13.24
CA PHE A 98 3.70 1.03 -14.10
C PHE A 98 5.03 1.79 -14.03
N GLY A 99 6.14 1.06 -13.86
CA GLY A 99 7.47 1.65 -13.69
C GLY A 99 7.77 2.15 -12.26
N LEU A 100 6.79 2.13 -11.35
CA LEU A 100 7.00 2.45 -9.94
C LEU A 100 7.66 1.27 -9.24
N GLN A 101 8.67 1.55 -8.43
CA GLN A 101 9.37 0.54 -7.64
C GLN A 101 8.51 0.12 -6.43
N GLY A 102 8.35 -1.19 -6.22
CA GLY A 102 7.66 -1.74 -5.05
C GLY A 102 8.52 -1.73 -3.79
N TYR A 103 7.86 -1.66 -2.64
CA TYR A 103 8.45 -1.80 -1.30
C TYR A 103 7.40 -2.39 -0.34
N LEU A 104 7.82 -2.92 0.83
CA LEU A 104 6.85 -3.29 1.86
C LEU A 104 6.09 -2.06 2.31
N ALA A 105 4.77 -2.14 2.32
CA ALA A 105 3.89 -0.99 2.56
C ALA A 105 4.17 -0.26 3.87
N THR A 106 4.07 1.05 3.82
CA THR A 106 4.12 1.96 4.97
C THR A 106 2.72 2.54 5.18
N ILE A 107 2.20 2.51 6.40
CA ILE A 107 0.82 2.88 6.69
C ILE A 107 0.80 4.16 7.52
N THR A 108 0.50 5.26 6.88
CA THR A 108 0.69 6.61 7.42
C THR A 108 -0.60 7.30 7.87
N THR A 109 -1.76 6.72 7.50
CA THR A 109 -3.08 7.27 7.85
C THR A 109 -4.08 6.16 8.19
N GLN A 110 -5.14 6.51 8.91
CA GLN A 110 -6.26 5.60 9.18
C GLN A 110 -6.95 5.15 7.89
N THR A 111 -7.18 6.06 6.96
CA THR A 111 -7.82 5.74 5.67
C THR A 111 -7.02 4.70 4.89
N GLU A 112 -5.69 4.82 4.88
CA GLU A 112 -4.78 3.87 4.27
C GLU A 112 -4.82 2.52 4.98
N ASN A 113 -4.80 2.51 6.32
CA ASN A 113 -4.94 1.31 7.13
C ASN A 113 -6.21 0.53 6.80
N GLU A 114 -7.35 1.22 6.73
CA GLU A 114 -8.65 0.62 6.38
C GLU A 114 -8.67 0.10 4.95
N PHE A 115 -8.06 0.85 4.02
CA PHE A 115 -7.94 0.43 2.63
C PHE A 115 -7.10 -0.84 2.50
N VAL A 116 -5.88 -0.86 3.05
CA VAL A 116 -4.98 -2.03 3.01
C VAL A 116 -5.66 -3.23 3.68
N ARG A 117 -6.26 -3.05 4.88
CA ARG A 117 -7.01 -4.10 5.56
C ARG A 117 -8.07 -4.74 4.67
N SER A 118 -8.79 -3.93 3.88
CA SER A 118 -9.85 -4.42 2.99
C SER A 118 -9.34 -5.38 1.89
N LYS A 119 -8.04 -5.42 1.64
CA LYS A 119 -7.40 -6.26 0.62
C LYS A 119 -6.78 -7.54 1.18
N LEU A 120 -6.61 -7.61 2.49
CA LEU A 120 -5.98 -8.75 3.14
C LEU A 120 -6.94 -9.94 3.23
N SER A 121 -6.49 -11.11 2.77
CA SER A 121 -7.17 -12.40 3.03
C SER A 121 -6.50 -13.20 4.15
N ALA A 122 -5.29 -12.84 4.55
CA ALA A 122 -4.57 -13.33 5.72
C ALA A 122 -3.63 -12.24 6.25
N ASP A 123 -3.07 -12.46 7.45
CA ASP A 123 -2.11 -11.56 8.06
C ASP A 123 -0.89 -11.34 7.19
N ALA A 124 -0.32 -10.16 7.23
CA ALA A 124 0.71 -9.75 6.29
C ALA A 124 1.84 -8.94 6.95
N TRP A 125 3.03 -9.07 6.41
CA TRP A 125 4.14 -8.17 6.69
C TRP A 125 3.94 -6.80 6.04
N VAL A 126 4.34 -5.75 6.75
CA VAL A 126 4.48 -4.38 6.26
C VAL A 126 5.84 -3.81 6.68
N GLY A 127 6.17 -2.60 6.25
CA GLY A 127 7.51 -2.02 6.31
C GLY A 127 7.95 -1.42 7.64
N GLY A 128 7.29 -1.76 8.75
CA GLY A 128 7.65 -1.28 10.09
C GLY A 128 8.64 -2.21 10.80
N SER A 129 9.61 -1.62 11.53
CA SER A 129 10.56 -2.38 12.35
C SER A 129 11.18 -1.51 13.45
N ASP A 130 11.58 -2.14 14.56
CA ASP A 130 12.49 -1.58 15.55
C ASP A 130 13.87 -2.29 15.57
N ASP A 131 14.14 -3.19 14.59
CA ASP A 131 15.48 -3.78 14.43
C ASP A 131 16.50 -2.70 14.00
N PHE A 132 17.48 -2.43 14.85
CA PHE A 132 18.52 -1.42 14.60
C PHE A 132 19.29 -1.63 13.30
N ASN A 133 19.30 -2.87 12.77
CA ASN A 133 19.95 -3.20 11.50
C ASN A 133 19.24 -2.61 10.29
N HIS A 134 17.97 -2.26 10.42
CA HIS A 134 17.16 -1.70 9.33
C HIS A 134 16.89 -0.20 9.51
N ILE A 135 17.19 0.39 10.68
CA ILE A 135 16.87 1.79 10.96
C ILE A 135 18.06 2.70 10.62
N TYR A 136 17.85 3.53 9.61
CA TYR A 136 18.81 4.54 9.16
C TYR A 136 18.28 5.95 9.46
N ASN A 137 19.16 6.94 9.49
CA ASN A 137 18.72 8.34 9.51
C ASN A 137 18.03 8.66 8.19
N VAL A 138 16.99 9.49 8.23
CA VAL A 138 16.22 9.88 7.05
C VAL A 138 17.16 10.42 5.96
N GLY A 139 17.03 9.89 4.74
CA GLY A 139 17.86 10.27 3.60
C GLY A 139 19.35 9.90 3.72
N SER A 140 19.71 8.93 4.58
CA SER A 140 21.09 8.56 4.86
C SER A 140 21.28 7.04 4.88
N THR A 141 22.53 6.60 4.68
CA THR A 141 22.95 5.22 4.89
C THR A 141 23.57 4.99 6.28
N THR A 142 23.57 6.02 7.12
CA THR A 142 24.08 5.93 8.50
C THR A 142 23.03 5.39 9.43
N LYS A 143 23.35 4.33 10.15
CA LYS A 143 22.44 3.73 11.14
C LYS A 143 22.11 4.73 12.24
N LYS A 144 20.82 4.75 12.64
CA LYS A 144 20.33 5.66 13.67
C LYS A 144 20.69 5.21 15.08
N TYR A 145 20.75 3.90 15.30
CA TYR A 145 21.06 3.29 16.60
C TYR A 145 22.30 2.40 16.51
N SER A 146 23.02 2.29 17.59
CA SER A 146 24.25 1.49 17.69
C SER A 146 24.02 0.04 18.14
N SER A 147 22.82 -0.27 18.64
CA SER A 147 22.46 -1.61 19.13
C SER A 147 20.95 -1.81 19.15
N GLN A 148 20.51 -3.08 19.26
CA GLN A 148 19.09 -3.40 19.44
C GLN A 148 18.54 -2.78 20.74
N SER A 149 19.27 -2.86 21.83
CA SER A 149 18.84 -2.23 23.09
C SER A 149 18.61 -0.72 22.99
N ALA A 150 19.30 -0.03 22.07
CA ALA A 150 19.08 1.40 21.83
C ALA A 150 17.88 1.68 20.92
N ALA A 151 17.50 0.73 20.07
CA ALA A 151 16.38 0.83 19.12
C ALA A 151 15.07 0.27 19.67
N GLU A 152 15.16 -0.63 20.65
CA GLU A 152 14.03 -1.36 21.23
C GLU A 152 12.84 -0.46 21.56
N GLY A 153 11.67 -0.84 21.04
CA GLY A 153 10.41 -0.12 21.17
C GLY A 153 10.34 1.17 20.35
N LYS A 154 11.37 1.52 19.58
CA LYS A 154 11.37 2.71 18.72
C LYS A 154 11.06 2.32 17.29
N TRP A 155 9.79 2.23 16.99
CA TRP A 155 9.27 1.73 15.73
C TRP A 155 9.40 2.75 14.61
N HIS A 156 10.04 2.32 13.53
CA HIS A 156 10.29 3.13 12.35
C HIS A 156 9.73 2.46 11.09
N TRP A 157 9.32 3.27 10.14
CA TRP A 157 9.25 2.80 8.76
C TRP A 157 10.68 2.60 8.27
N VAL A 158 10.95 1.42 7.69
CA VAL A 158 12.30 1.04 7.23
C VAL A 158 12.31 0.71 5.74
N THR A 159 11.20 0.99 5.07
CA THR A 159 10.99 0.85 3.63
C THR A 159 10.30 2.10 3.10
N GLY A 160 10.21 2.23 1.78
CA GLY A 160 9.46 3.30 1.14
C GLY A 160 10.00 4.71 1.38
N PRO A 161 9.22 5.72 1.00
CA PRO A 161 9.59 7.14 1.15
C PRO A 161 9.69 7.58 2.62
N GLU A 162 9.00 6.91 3.54
CA GLU A 162 8.99 7.18 4.98
C GLU A 162 10.19 6.56 5.71
N SER A 163 11.09 5.88 5.01
CA SER A 163 12.23 5.19 5.61
C SER A 163 13.05 6.10 6.54
N GLY A 164 13.24 5.63 7.77
CA GLY A 164 13.92 6.36 8.84
C GLY A 164 13.00 7.20 9.73
N GLN A 165 11.71 7.37 9.37
CA GLN A 165 10.74 8.10 10.19
C GLN A 165 10.25 7.22 11.34
N GLN A 166 10.31 7.73 12.56
CA GLN A 166 9.76 7.06 13.74
C GLN A 166 8.27 7.35 13.86
N PHE A 167 7.44 6.29 13.86
CA PHE A 167 5.99 6.44 13.99
C PHE A 167 5.46 6.08 15.38
N SER A 168 6.18 5.28 16.16
CA SER A 168 5.75 4.87 17.50
C SER A 168 6.93 4.66 18.44
N ASN A 169 6.66 4.74 19.76
CA ASN A 169 7.67 4.56 20.80
C ASN A 169 7.08 3.88 22.04
N GLY A 170 7.72 2.81 22.50
CA GLY A 170 7.36 2.03 23.69
C GLY A 170 6.74 0.68 23.35
N ASN A 171 6.76 -0.21 24.36
CA ASN A 171 6.17 -1.55 24.31
C ASN A 171 4.96 -1.63 25.26
N GLY A 172 3.93 -2.42 24.92
CA GLY A 172 2.72 -2.66 25.71
C GLY A 172 1.72 -1.51 25.77
N SER A 173 2.18 -0.29 25.79
CA SER A 173 1.37 0.94 25.74
C SER A 173 2.13 2.02 24.97
N PRO A 174 2.36 1.82 23.66
CA PRO A 174 3.21 2.69 22.88
C PRO A 174 2.56 4.07 22.69
N VAL A 175 3.41 5.09 22.56
CA VAL A 175 3.00 6.45 22.21
C VAL A 175 3.26 6.67 20.73
N THR A 176 2.21 7.05 19.99
CA THR A 176 2.35 7.47 18.59
C THR A 176 3.17 8.75 18.51
N SER A 177 4.15 8.79 17.62
CA SER A 177 4.97 9.98 17.38
C SER A 177 4.11 11.13 16.85
N SER A 178 4.43 12.37 17.23
CA SER A 178 3.65 13.54 16.84
C SER A 178 3.52 13.67 15.32
N GLY A 179 2.29 13.81 14.83
CA GLY A 179 1.98 13.91 13.40
C GLY A 179 2.04 12.59 12.63
N MET A 180 2.30 11.46 13.31
CA MET A 180 2.36 10.13 12.71
C MET A 180 1.08 9.34 13.03
N TYR A 181 0.94 8.19 12.37
CA TYR A 181 -0.12 7.23 12.59
C TYR A 181 0.45 5.91 13.10
N ALA A 182 -0.23 5.29 14.07
CA ALA A 182 0.02 3.93 14.53
C ALA A 182 -1.30 3.28 14.95
N ASN A 183 -1.46 1.97 14.71
CA ASN A 183 -2.68 1.24 15.02
C ASN A 183 -2.38 -0.11 15.71
N TRP A 184 -1.58 -0.06 16.77
CA TRP A 184 -1.26 -1.24 17.56
C TRP A 184 -2.52 -1.86 18.20
N ASN A 185 -2.59 -3.18 18.24
CA ASN A 185 -3.58 -3.87 19.06
C ASN A 185 -3.33 -3.61 20.55
N GLY A 186 -4.36 -3.82 21.36
CA GLY A 186 -4.23 -3.66 22.80
C GLY A 186 -3.16 -4.59 23.39
N GLY A 187 -2.16 -4.00 24.03
CA GLY A 187 -1.02 -4.70 24.60
C GLY A 187 0.18 -4.82 23.67
N GLU A 188 0.05 -4.43 22.39
CA GLU A 188 1.14 -4.46 21.41
C GLU A 188 1.77 -3.07 21.19
N PRO A 189 3.02 -3.02 20.71
CA PRO A 189 3.98 -4.13 20.54
C PRO A 189 4.44 -4.65 21.91
N ASN A 190 4.59 -5.95 22.07
CA ASN A 190 4.90 -6.53 23.37
C ASN A 190 6.31 -7.15 23.50
N ASN A 191 7.04 -7.28 22.36
CA ASN A 191 8.35 -7.92 22.26
C ASN A 191 8.39 -9.28 22.96
N SER A 192 7.42 -10.14 22.69
CA SER A 192 7.33 -11.46 23.33
C SER A 192 8.59 -12.28 23.09
N GLY A 193 9.14 -12.82 24.17
CA GLY A 193 10.41 -13.52 24.10
C GLY A 193 11.64 -12.66 23.80
N GLY A 194 11.52 -11.34 23.70
CA GLY A 194 12.62 -10.41 23.48
C GLY A 194 13.21 -10.45 22.06
N SER A 195 12.42 -10.83 21.05
CA SER A 195 12.89 -11.03 19.67
C SER A 195 11.91 -10.61 18.59
N GLU A 196 10.84 -9.88 18.94
CA GLU A 196 9.82 -9.42 18.00
C GLU A 196 10.14 -8.00 17.52
N HIS A 197 10.60 -7.88 16.28
CA HIS A 197 11.15 -6.63 15.75
C HIS A 197 10.52 -6.23 14.41
N TYR A 198 9.48 -6.95 13.93
CA TYR A 198 8.91 -6.74 12.60
C TYR A 198 7.40 -6.64 12.67
N LEU A 199 6.85 -5.65 11.97
CA LEU A 199 5.44 -5.29 12.04
C LEU A 199 4.56 -6.23 11.24
N GLN A 200 3.64 -6.89 11.95
CA GLN A 200 2.53 -7.66 11.39
C GLN A 200 1.28 -6.80 11.30
N PHE A 201 0.59 -6.87 10.19
CA PHE A 201 -0.75 -6.31 9.97
C PHE A 201 -1.79 -7.42 10.02
N TYR A 202 -2.73 -7.34 10.94
CA TYR A 202 -3.82 -8.31 11.06
C TYR A 202 -4.90 -8.12 10.00
N SER A 203 -5.30 -9.21 9.33
CA SER A 203 -6.35 -9.22 8.31
C SER A 203 -7.76 -9.24 8.90
N THR A 204 -8.01 -10.16 9.83
CA THR A 204 -9.31 -10.44 10.43
C THR A 204 -9.16 -10.81 11.90
N GLY A 205 -10.27 -10.73 12.65
CA GLY A 205 -10.35 -11.21 14.05
C GLY A 205 -9.95 -10.19 15.12
N PHE A 206 -9.13 -9.20 14.76
CA PHE A 206 -8.82 -8.05 15.61
C PHE A 206 -9.46 -6.80 15.01
N SER A 207 -10.10 -5.98 15.84
CA SER A 207 -10.82 -4.81 15.37
C SER A 207 -9.89 -3.83 14.62
N ASN A 208 -10.37 -3.32 13.47
CA ASN A 208 -9.78 -2.21 12.73
C ASN A 208 -8.40 -2.43 12.08
N GLY A 209 -8.02 -3.68 11.72
CA GLY A 209 -6.72 -3.94 11.09
C GLY A 209 -5.58 -3.50 11.99
N GLY A 210 -5.59 -3.96 13.23
CA GLY A 210 -4.56 -3.63 14.21
C GLY A 210 -3.22 -4.27 13.89
N TRP A 211 -2.19 -3.80 14.56
CA TRP A 211 -0.82 -4.21 14.35
C TRP A 211 -0.27 -5.00 15.52
N ASN A 212 0.71 -5.83 15.24
CA ASN A 212 1.47 -6.62 16.20
C ASN A 212 2.94 -6.64 15.80
N ASP A 213 3.82 -6.95 16.72
CA ASP A 213 5.21 -7.28 16.45
C ASP A 213 5.41 -8.80 16.40
N LEU A 214 6.31 -9.26 15.55
CA LEU A 214 6.67 -10.67 15.42
C LEU A 214 8.18 -10.85 15.20
N PRO A 215 8.70 -12.07 15.55
CA PRO A 215 10.10 -12.39 15.30
C PRO A 215 10.40 -12.64 13.83
N ALA A 216 11.67 -12.45 13.44
CA ALA A 216 12.15 -12.66 12.07
C ALA A 216 11.88 -14.05 11.51
N SER A 217 11.72 -15.06 12.37
CA SER A 217 11.43 -16.45 11.98
C SER A 217 9.98 -16.71 11.59
N SER A 218 9.06 -15.81 11.89
CA SER A 218 7.66 -15.90 11.48
C SER A 218 7.53 -15.77 9.97
N SER A 219 6.49 -16.40 9.41
CA SER A 219 6.24 -16.39 7.97
C SER A 219 4.80 -16.02 7.68
N LEU A 220 4.60 -14.94 6.91
CA LEU A 220 3.30 -14.39 6.54
C LEU A 220 3.23 -14.08 5.05
N ALA A 221 2.05 -13.73 4.57
CA ALA A 221 1.87 -12.95 3.34
C ALA A 221 2.51 -11.56 3.50
N TYR A 222 2.49 -10.72 2.49
CA TYR A 222 2.98 -9.36 2.61
C TYR A 222 2.19 -8.38 1.72
N VAL A 223 2.31 -7.10 2.03
CA VAL A 223 1.74 -6.02 1.25
C VAL A 223 2.85 -5.22 0.58
N VAL A 224 2.73 -5.09 -0.74
CA VAL A 224 3.59 -4.20 -1.54
C VAL A 224 2.87 -2.89 -1.74
N GLU A 225 3.60 -1.81 -1.62
CA GLU A 225 3.17 -0.47 -1.98
C GLU A 225 4.03 0.04 -3.14
N TYR A 226 3.43 0.80 -4.06
CA TYR A 226 4.07 1.43 -5.21
C TYR A 226 3.68 2.91 -5.24
N GLY A 227 4.65 3.78 -5.41
CA GLY A 227 4.44 5.23 -5.46
C GLY A 227 5.08 5.99 -4.31
N GLY A 228 5.02 7.32 -4.38
CA GLY A 228 5.52 8.21 -3.34
C GLY A 228 7.04 8.34 -3.25
N GLN A 229 7.82 7.56 -4.00
CA GLN A 229 9.27 7.69 -4.01
C GLN A 229 9.72 8.88 -4.87
N SER A 230 10.81 9.53 -4.49
CA SER A 230 11.35 10.67 -5.25
C SER A 230 11.77 10.31 -6.68
N SER A 231 12.03 9.03 -6.95
CA SER A 231 12.31 8.49 -8.29
C SER A 231 11.07 8.40 -9.18
N ASP A 232 9.86 8.42 -8.59
CA ASP A 232 8.58 8.26 -9.31
C ASP A 232 8.17 9.52 -10.07
N LEU A 233 8.89 10.63 -9.91
CA LEU A 233 8.59 11.93 -10.50
C LEU A 233 8.88 12.03 -12.00
N THR A 234 9.22 10.96 -12.69
CA THR A 234 9.20 10.92 -14.16
C THR A 234 7.78 10.65 -14.66
N CYS A 235 6.87 11.56 -14.34
CA CYS A 235 5.54 11.60 -14.94
C CYS A 235 5.69 11.81 -16.45
N LEU A 236 5.22 10.87 -17.26
CA LEU A 236 4.99 11.09 -18.67
C LEU A 236 3.87 12.13 -18.80
N VAL A 237 4.24 13.38 -18.95
CA VAL A 237 3.30 14.43 -19.35
C VAL A 237 3.01 14.20 -20.82
N PHE A 238 1.84 13.64 -21.13
CA PHE A 238 1.30 13.72 -22.48
C PHE A 238 0.80 15.17 -22.66
N SER A 239 1.59 15.98 -23.37
CA SER A 239 1.10 17.26 -23.86
C SER A 239 0.32 17.00 -25.14
N ASP A 240 -0.97 17.29 -25.14
CA ASP A 240 -1.73 17.47 -26.37
C ASP A 240 -1.15 18.67 -27.10
N ASN A 241 -0.70 18.45 -28.36
CA ASN A 241 -0.46 19.49 -29.33
C ASN A 241 -1.73 19.75 -30.12
#